data_12d301d70ed53a8e0808e793e0821bec
#
_entry.id   12d301d70ed53a8e0808e793e0821bec
#
_cell.length_a   1.000
_cell.length_b   1.000
_cell.length_c   1.000
_cell.angle_alpha   90.00
_cell.angle_beta   90.00
_cell.angle_gamma   90.00
#
_symmetry.space_group_name_H-M   'P 1'
#
loop_
_entity.id
_entity.type
_entity.pdbx_description
1 polymer ?
#
loop_
_entity_poly.entity_id
_entity_poly.type
_entity_poly.pdbx_seq_one_letter_code
_entity_poly.pdbx_strand_id
1 'polypeptide(L)'
;LPDPEEGRPYTLYVHVPFCERLCPYCSFNRFPYREQRAHDYFQALRQEMRMLADQGYDFESVYVGGGTPTVDIDELCETIDLARDLFHVKEVNSETNPNHLIPEYLDKLKGRIQRLSVGVQSFDDGLLRQMDRYEKYGSGEEIFERIGQAAPYFESLNVDMIFNFPTQTEDILISDCEKIALCGCHQTTFSPLYQSHATTRKMEQVLGKMDYDKERRFYHILDEILAGGENPFFERRTLWTFNRLDENHERKQHLEVDEYAVSYEECVGIGSGSITHLGDNLFVNTFNLEEYGELVRAGATPLLGKTDLPRRDLMRYKFLLQLYSLRFDKHEFERDFGVSVERGLPVEMAFMRANGAFAT
;
A
#
# COMPACT_ATOMS: atom_id res chain seq x y z
N LEU A 1 23.87 -1.71 0.44
CA LEU A 1 23.10 -2.91 0.76
C LEU A 1 24.04 -4.14 0.67
N PRO A 2 23.70 -5.29 1.33
CA PRO A 2 24.39 -6.55 1.12
C PRO A 2 24.25 -7.02 -0.33
N ASP A 3 25.12 -7.95 -0.77
CA ASP A 3 24.95 -8.57 -2.08
C ASP A 3 23.72 -9.49 -2.09
N PRO A 4 22.99 -9.58 -3.21
CA PRO A 4 21.81 -10.44 -3.31
C PRO A 4 22.18 -11.93 -3.22
N GLU A 5 21.28 -12.73 -2.65
CA GLU A 5 21.41 -14.19 -2.62
C GLU A 5 20.89 -14.78 -3.94
N GLU A 6 21.68 -15.67 -4.55
CA GLU A 6 21.31 -16.31 -5.82
C GLU A 6 19.99 -17.09 -5.72
N GLY A 7 19.05 -16.83 -6.63
CA GLY A 7 17.76 -17.50 -6.70
C GLY A 7 16.74 -17.07 -5.64
N ARG A 8 17.05 -16.05 -4.83
CA ARG A 8 16.12 -15.50 -3.86
C ARG A 8 15.22 -14.46 -4.52
N PRO A 9 13.88 -14.57 -4.40
CA PRO A 9 12.98 -13.55 -4.92
C PRO A 9 13.00 -12.31 -4.03
N TYR A 10 13.05 -11.13 -4.65
CA TYR A 10 12.94 -9.83 -3.99
C TYR A 10 11.83 -9.01 -4.64
N THR A 11 11.16 -8.19 -3.84
CA THR A 11 10.25 -7.16 -4.33
C THR A 11 10.99 -5.82 -4.37
N LEU A 12 10.87 -5.07 -5.48
CA LEU A 12 11.37 -3.70 -5.55
C LEU A 12 10.25 -2.71 -5.15
N TYR A 13 10.47 -1.97 -4.07
CA TYR A 13 9.63 -0.83 -3.70
C TYR A 13 10.25 0.47 -4.21
N VAL A 14 9.50 1.21 -5.01
CA VAL A 14 9.89 2.49 -5.59
C VAL A 14 9.10 3.62 -4.94
N HIS A 15 9.76 4.47 -4.14
CA HIS A 15 9.08 5.56 -3.45
C HIS A 15 9.05 6.83 -4.29
N VAL A 16 7.85 7.32 -4.63
CA VAL A 16 7.63 8.60 -5.32
C VAL A 16 6.95 9.58 -4.36
N PRO A 17 7.70 10.50 -3.72
CA PRO A 17 7.21 11.30 -2.59
C PRO A 17 6.44 12.57 -2.99
N PHE A 18 5.87 12.65 -4.17
CA PHE A 18 5.21 13.87 -4.63
C PHE A 18 3.70 13.73 -4.66
N CYS A 19 3.00 14.80 -4.21
CA CYS A 19 1.56 14.95 -4.30
C CYS A 19 1.18 16.34 -4.79
N GLU A 20 0.11 16.45 -5.56
CA GLU A 20 -0.49 17.74 -5.93
C GLU A 20 -1.20 18.41 -4.74
N ARG A 21 -1.70 17.61 -3.79
CA ARG A 21 -2.30 18.02 -2.51
C ARG A 21 -1.71 17.25 -1.35
N LEU A 22 -1.43 17.94 -0.25
CA LEU A 22 -0.94 17.34 0.98
C LEU A 22 -2.09 17.15 1.96
N CYS A 23 -2.78 16.02 1.86
CA CYS A 23 -3.93 15.69 2.71
C CYS A 23 -3.58 15.78 4.21
N PRO A 24 -4.41 16.39 5.08
CA PRO A 24 -4.06 16.67 6.48
C PRO A 24 -3.86 15.41 7.33
N TYR A 25 -4.44 14.28 6.93
CA TYR A 25 -4.37 13.01 7.65
C TYR A 25 -3.16 12.14 7.27
N CYS A 26 -2.54 12.38 6.12
CA CYS A 26 -1.51 11.51 5.59
C CYS A 26 -0.19 11.65 6.33
N SER A 27 0.37 10.52 6.77
CA SER A 27 1.63 10.42 7.52
C SER A 27 2.83 9.98 6.68
N PHE A 28 2.65 9.69 5.40
CA PHE A 28 3.73 9.28 4.51
C PHE A 28 4.74 10.39 4.25
N ASN A 29 5.97 10.00 3.90
CA ASN A 29 6.99 10.92 3.41
C ASN A 29 6.57 11.49 2.05
N ARG A 30 6.19 12.78 2.02
CA ARG A 30 5.64 13.41 0.82
C ARG A 30 5.91 14.91 0.76
N PHE A 31 6.05 15.41 -0.46
CA PHE A 31 6.34 16.81 -0.77
C PHE A 31 5.36 17.35 -1.83
N PRO A 32 5.11 18.68 -1.85
CA PRO A 32 4.35 19.28 -2.93
C PRO A 32 5.04 19.03 -4.27
N TYR A 33 4.25 18.60 -5.27
CA TYR A 33 4.75 18.44 -6.63
C TYR A 33 5.25 19.76 -7.21
N ARG A 34 6.42 19.70 -7.82
CA ARG A 34 7.01 20.75 -8.65
C ARG A 34 7.77 20.05 -9.76
N GLU A 35 7.41 20.35 -11.02
CA GLU A 35 7.88 19.66 -12.22
C GLU A 35 9.40 19.44 -12.24
N GLN A 36 10.19 20.50 -12.18
CA GLN A 36 11.65 20.39 -12.23
C GLN A 36 12.22 19.52 -11.08
N ARG A 37 11.67 19.66 -9.87
CA ARG A 37 12.12 18.89 -8.71
C ARG A 37 11.76 17.42 -8.85
N ALA A 38 10.61 17.11 -9.39
CA ALA A 38 10.18 15.76 -9.66
C ALA A 38 11.05 15.11 -10.75
N HIS A 39 11.26 15.83 -11.84
CA HIS A 39 12.15 15.37 -12.92
C HIS A 39 13.57 15.04 -12.42
N ASP A 40 14.21 15.95 -11.67
CA ASP A 40 15.55 15.70 -11.08
C ASP A 40 15.55 14.50 -10.15
N TYR A 41 14.46 14.31 -9.40
CA TYR A 41 14.28 13.17 -8.52
C TYR A 41 14.11 11.84 -9.27
N PHE A 42 13.25 11.79 -10.28
CA PHE A 42 13.06 10.58 -11.08
C PHE A 42 14.34 10.17 -11.81
N GLN A 43 15.16 11.12 -12.26
CA GLN A 43 16.50 10.82 -12.81
C GLN A 43 17.38 10.12 -11.76
N ALA A 44 17.43 10.64 -10.53
CA ALA A 44 18.18 10.01 -9.44
C ALA A 44 17.60 8.63 -9.10
N LEU A 45 16.28 8.49 -9.05
CA LEU A 45 15.60 7.22 -8.78
C LEU A 45 15.98 6.14 -9.80
N ARG A 46 15.97 6.47 -11.08
CA ARG A 46 16.42 5.56 -12.16
C ARG A 46 17.91 5.25 -12.08
N GLN A 47 18.73 6.16 -11.59
CA GLN A 47 20.15 5.89 -11.34
C GLN A 47 20.35 4.93 -10.15
N GLU A 48 19.62 5.10 -9.04
CA GLU A 48 19.64 4.15 -7.92
C GLU A 48 19.21 2.75 -8.37
N MET A 49 18.20 2.65 -9.24
CA MET A 49 17.77 1.39 -9.83
C MET A 49 18.88 0.71 -10.65
N ARG A 50 19.65 1.46 -11.44
CA ARG A 50 20.82 0.93 -12.16
C ARG A 50 21.92 0.46 -11.22
N MET A 51 22.15 1.18 -10.12
CA MET A 51 23.13 0.76 -9.11
C MET A 51 22.77 -0.60 -8.49
N LEU A 52 21.47 -0.88 -8.26
CA LEU A 52 21.03 -2.20 -7.80
C LEU A 52 21.25 -3.29 -8.86
N ALA A 53 20.98 -2.99 -10.13
CA ALA A 53 21.24 -3.93 -11.23
C ALA A 53 22.75 -4.24 -11.36
N ASP A 54 23.62 -3.23 -11.25
CA ASP A 54 25.08 -3.37 -11.25
C ASP A 54 25.59 -4.20 -10.06
N GLN A 55 24.87 -4.15 -8.92
CA GLN A 55 25.17 -4.97 -7.73
C GLN A 55 24.67 -6.42 -7.88
N GLY A 56 23.88 -6.72 -8.91
CA GLY A 56 23.38 -8.07 -9.22
C GLY A 56 22.00 -8.37 -8.66
N TYR A 57 21.26 -7.38 -8.15
CA TYR A 57 19.84 -7.58 -7.79
C TYR A 57 18.99 -7.85 -9.02
N ASP A 58 17.95 -8.67 -8.82
CA ASP A 58 16.90 -8.93 -9.79
C ASP A 58 15.54 -8.93 -9.10
N PHE A 59 14.49 -8.50 -9.80
CA PHE A 59 13.16 -8.32 -9.24
C PHE A 59 12.08 -8.85 -10.18
N GLU A 60 11.21 -9.70 -9.66
CA GLU A 60 10.03 -10.18 -10.39
C GLU A 60 8.79 -9.30 -10.14
N SER A 61 8.73 -8.60 -9.01
CA SER A 61 7.63 -7.71 -8.63
C SER A 61 8.16 -6.31 -8.32
N VAL A 62 7.44 -5.28 -8.82
CA VAL A 62 7.72 -3.87 -8.57
C VAL A 62 6.47 -3.20 -8.00
N TYR A 63 6.62 -2.53 -6.87
CA TYR A 63 5.59 -1.68 -6.28
C TYR A 63 6.03 -0.22 -6.30
N VAL A 64 5.27 0.63 -7.01
CA VAL A 64 5.54 2.08 -7.07
C VAL A 64 4.50 2.81 -6.22
N GLY A 65 4.94 3.31 -5.08
CA GLY A 65 4.04 3.93 -4.10
C GLY A 65 4.59 5.22 -3.49
N GLY A 66 3.91 5.68 -2.43
CA GLY A 66 4.37 6.79 -1.59
C GLY A 66 3.44 7.99 -1.55
N GLY A 67 3.67 8.99 -2.38
CA GLY A 67 2.81 10.16 -2.53
C GLY A 67 1.72 9.94 -3.57
N THR A 68 2.03 10.21 -4.81
CA THR A 68 1.17 9.96 -5.98
C THR A 68 2.08 9.67 -7.18
N PRO A 69 2.44 8.42 -7.44
CA PRO A 69 3.36 8.07 -8.52
C PRO A 69 2.97 8.64 -9.89
N THR A 70 1.68 8.68 -10.18
CA THR A 70 1.12 9.21 -11.43
C THR A 70 1.11 10.74 -11.54
N VAL A 71 1.68 11.46 -10.57
CA VAL A 71 1.76 12.94 -10.59
C VAL A 71 2.55 13.45 -11.80
N ASP A 72 3.48 12.63 -12.27
CA ASP A 72 4.20 12.81 -13.54
C ASP A 72 4.16 11.48 -14.30
N ILE A 73 3.21 11.38 -15.22
CA ILE A 73 2.90 10.11 -15.89
C ILE A 73 4.02 9.64 -16.82
N ASP A 74 4.74 10.58 -17.45
CA ASP A 74 5.81 10.25 -18.39
C ASP A 74 7.05 9.74 -17.63
N GLU A 75 7.42 10.40 -16.54
CA GLU A 75 8.49 9.97 -15.65
C GLU A 75 8.19 8.59 -15.01
N LEU A 76 6.94 8.35 -14.61
CA LEU A 76 6.52 7.06 -14.10
C LEU A 76 6.66 5.96 -15.16
N CYS A 77 6.17 6.19 -16.37
CA CYS A 77 6.27 5.21 -17.47
C CYS A 77 7.73 4.89 -17.80
N GLU A 78 8.59 5.91 -17.94
CA GLU A 78 10.03 5.73 -18.17
C GLU A 78 10.70 4.91 -17.06
N THR A 79 10.29 5.14 -15.80
CA THR A 79 10.84 4.39 -14.66
C THR A 79 10.41 2.92 -14.66
N ILE A 80 9.15 2.64 -14.99
CA ILE A 80 8.63 1.26 -15.12
C ILE A 80 9.29 0.54 -16.31
N ASP A 81 9.38 1.23 -17.46
CA ASP A 81 10.01 0.65 -18.65
C ASP A 81 11.49 0.32 -18.38
N LEU A 82 12.23 1.21 -17.67
CA LEU A 82 13.59 0.92 -17.23
C LEU A 82 13.68 -0.28 -16.27
N ALA A 83 12.74 -0.41 -15.32
CA ALA A 83 12.74 -1.57 -14.42
C ALA A 83 12.61 -2.88 -15.20
N ARG A 84 11.76 -2.91 -16.24
CA ARG A 84 11.59 -4.08 -17.11
C ARG A 84 12.79 -4.36 -18.01
N ASP A 85 13.54 -3.33 -18.38
CA ASP A 85 14.78 -3.48 -19.16
C ASP A 85 15.92 -4.03 -18.30
N LEU A 86 15.97 -3.70 -17.01
CA LEU A 86 17.03 -4.09 -16.09
C LEU A 86 16.79 -5.44 -15.42
N PHE A 87 15.50 -5.79 -15.13
CA PHE A 87 15.11 -6.90 -14.28
C PHE A 87 14.06 -7.81 -14.95
N HIS A 88 13.88 -9.01 -14.41
CA HIS A 88 12.87 -9.97 -14.90
C HIS A 88 11.44 -9.65 -14.35
N VAL A 89 11.01 -8.40 -14.45
CA VAL A 89 9.73 -7.93 -13.90
C VAL A 89 8.55 -8.61 -14.58
N LYS A 90 7.78 -9.35 -13.79
CA LYS A 90 6.51 -10.00 -14.20
C LYS A 90 5.32 -9.13 -13.90
N GLU A 91 5.39 -8.37 -12.80
CA GLU A 91 4.26 -7.63 -12.24
C GLU A 91 4.68 -6.26 -11.74
N VAL A 92 3.85 -5.26 -12.05
CA VAL A 92 3.99 -3.89 -11.57
C VAL A 92 2.70 -3.44 -10.90
N ASN A 93 2.81 -2.97 -9.66
CA ASN A 93 1.75 -2.34 -8.90
C ASN A 93 2.05 -0.86 -8.73
N SER A 94 1.04 0.00 -8.79
CA SER A 94 1.23 1.43 -8.55
C SER A 94 0.02 2.07 -7.87
N GLU A 95 0.24 3.23 -7.28
CA GLU A 95 -0.76 4.06 -6.62
C GLU A 95 -1.11 5.28 -7.45
N THR A 96 -2.35 5.78 -7.31
CA THR A 96 -2.84 6.97 -7.99
C THR A 96 -3.92 7.70 -7.19
N ASN A 97 -4.40 8.82 -7.73
CA ASN A 97 -5.56 9.55 -7.25
C ASN A 97 -6.66 9.66 -8.34
N PRO A 98 -7.93 9.88 -7.97
CA PRO A 98 -9.06 9.86 -8.90
C PRO A 98 -8.96 10.82 -10.09
N ASN A 99 -8.29 11.97 -9.93
CA ASN A 99 -8.10 12.95 -11.01
C ASN A 99 -7.19 12.45 -12.14
N HIS A 100 -6.40 11.40 -11.91
CA HIS A 100 -5.54 10.77 -12.92
C HIS A 100 -6.22 9.59 -13.64
N LEU A 101 -7.45 9.22 -13.27
CA LEU A 101 -8.24 8.23 -13.99
C LEU A 101 -8.88 8.86 -15.24
N ILE A 102 -8.06 9.33 -16.15
CA ILE A 102 -8.44 9.95 -17.43
C ILE A 102 -7.87 9.12 -18.59
N PRO A 103 -8.52 9.12 -19.77
CA PRO A 103 -8.12 8.27 -20.90
C PRO A 103 -6.63 8.37 -21.23
N GLU A 104 -6.08 9.58 -21.26
CA GLU A 104 -4.66 9.80 -21.57
C GLU A 104 -3.72 9.04 -20.63
N TYR A 105 -4.00 9.04 -19.32
CA TYR A 105 -3.18 8.34 -18.32
C TYR A 105 -3.44 6.83 -18.36
N LEU A 106 -4.70 6.43 -18.46
CA LEU A 106 -5.09 5.04 -18.53
C LEU A 106 -4.47 4.32 -19.74
N ASP A 107 -4.43 4.98 -20.90
CA ASP A 107 -3.80 4.43 -22.11
C ASP A 107 -2.27 4.26 -21.95
N LYS A 108 -1.60 5.19 -21.27
CA LYS A 108 -0.16 5.08 -20.96
C LYS A 108 0.13 3.97 -19.95
N LEU A 109 -0.75 3.75 -18.98
CA LEU A 109 -0.58 2.73 -17.93
C LEU A 109 -0.96 1.32 -18.38
N LYS A 110 -1.86 1.22 -19.36
CA LYS A 110 -2.35 -0.07 -19.87
C LYS A 110 -1.20 -0.97 -20.34
N GLY A 111 -1.15 -2.19 -19.77
CA GLY A 111 -0.11 -3.17 -20.05
C GLY A 111 1.23 -2.91 -19.35
N ARG A 112 1.44 -1.71 -18.77
CA ARG A 112 2.59 -1.42 -17.91
C ARG A 112 2.32 -1.78 -16.46
N ILE A 113 1.09 -1.60 -16.00
CA ILE A 113 0.68 -1.85 -14.61
C ILE A 113 -0.39 -2.92 -14.61
N GLN A 114 -0.23 -3.95 -13.79
CA GLN A 114 -1.20 -5.02 -13.59
C GLN A 114 -2.22 -4.62 -12.52
N ARG A 115 -1.75 -4.04 -11.40
CA ARG A 115 -2.61 -3.57 -10.32
C ARG A 115 -2.43 -2.06 -10.10
N LEU A 116 -3.54 -1.31 -10.17
CA LEU A 116 -3.57 0.11 -9.84
C LEU A 116 -4.41 0.33 -8.58
N SER A 117 -3.83 0.99 -7.56
CA SER A 117 -4.53 1.39 -6.33
C SER A 117 -4.93 2.86 -6.39
N VAL A 118 -6.21 3.15 -6.15
CA VAL A 118 -6.78 4.49 -6.25
C VAL A 118 -7.16 4.99 -4.87
N GLY A 119 -6.45 6.01 -4.38
CA GLY A 119 -6.79 6.65 -3.12
C GLY A 119 -8.09 7.47 -3.22
N VAL A 120 -9.22 6.92 -2.83
CA VAL A 120 -10.55 7.59 -2.81
C VAL A 120 -10.87 8.11 -1.43
N GLN A 121 -10.74 7.27 -0.44
CA GLN A 121 -10.93 7.49 1.00
C GLN A 121 -12.42 7.54 1.44
N SER A 122 -13.31 8.18 0.70
CA SER A 122 -14.76 8.21 0.88
C SER A 122 -15.42 8.74 -0.40
N PHE A 123 -16.68 8.41 -0.62
CA PHE A 123 -17.53 9.03 -1.65
C PHE A 123 -18.43 10.14 -1.08
N ASP A 124 -18.34 10.43 0.22
CA ASP A 124 -19.09 11.53 0.84
C ASP A 124 -18.38 12.86 0.58
N ASP A 125 -19.09 13.79 -0.06
CA ASP A 125 -18.56 15.11 -0.41
C ASP A 125 -18.14 15.93 0.82
N GLY A 126 -18.82 15.74 1.94
CA GLY A 126 -18.50 16.43 3.21
C GLY A 126 -17.16 15.95 3.76
N LEU A 127 -16.91 14.64 3.78
CA LEU A 127 -15.62 14.07 4.17
C LEU A 127 -14.52 14.44 3.17
N LEU A 128 -14.79 14.40 1.86
CA LEU A 128 -13.83 14.81 0.84
C LEU A 128 -13.38 16.27 1.01
N ARG A 129 -14.29 17.19 1.38
CA ARG A 129 -13.94 18.59 1.70
C ARG A 129 -13.12 18.70 2.97
N GLN A 130 -13.47 17.97 4.03
CA GLN A 130 -12.69 17.96 5.28
C GLN A 130 -11.27 17.43 5.07
N MET A 131 -11.09 16.49 4.14
CA MET A 131 -9.79 15.93 3.75
C MET A 131 -9.00 16.80 2.77
N ASP A 132 -9.50 17.96 2.34
CA ASP A 132 -8.93 18.81 1.29
C ASP A 132 -8.76 18.07 -0.06
N ARG A 133 -9.74 17.23 -0.42
CA ARG A 133 -9.72 16.38 -1.61
C ARG A 133 -10.74 16.77 -2.67
N TYR A 134 -11.91 17.26 -2.27
CA TYR A 134 -13.04 17.54 -3.15
C TYR A 134 -12.69 18.40 -4.36
N GLU A 135 -12.06 19.56 -4.12
CA GLU A 135 -11.75 20.53 -5.19
C GLU A 135 -10.72 20.02 -6.20
N LYS A 136 -9.85 19.08 -5.79
CA LYS A 136 -8.80 18.55 -6.65
C LYS A 136 -9.19 17.26 -7.34
N TYR A 137 -9.88 16.37 -6.62
CA TYR A 137 -10.11 15.01 -7.09
C TYR A 137 -11.55 14.78 -7.59
N GLY A 138 -12.46 15.71 -7.32
CA GLY A 138 -13.87 15.67 -7.73
C GLY A 138 -14.82 15.29 -6.62
N SER A 139 -16.11 15.32 -6.94
CA SER A 139 -17.19 14.81 -6.07
C SER A 139 -17.17 13.30 -5.96
N GLY A 140 -17.83 12.76 -4.96
CA GLY A 140 -17.98 11.31 -4.79
C GLY A 140 -18.60 10.63 -6.01
N GLU A 141 -19.55 11.30 -6.69
CA GLU A 141 -20.17 10.78 -7.91
C GLU A 141 -19.20 10.76 -9.10
N GLU A 142 -18.44 11.85 -9.33
CA GLU A 142 -17.42 11.88 -10.38
C GLU A 142 -16.32 10.83 -10.15
N ILE A 143 -15.93 10.62 -8.89
CA ILE A 143 -14.95 9.59 -8.53
C ILE A 143 -15.51 8.20 -8.83
N PHE A 144 -16.76 7.94 -8.45
CA PHE A 144 -17.44 6.67 -8.71
C PHE A 144 -17.48 6.34 -10.22
N GLU A 145 -17.87 7.30 -11.05
CA GLU A 145 -17.91 7.12 -12.52
C GLU A 145 -16.50 6.84 -13.09
N ARG A 146 -15.47 7.59 -12.64
CA ARG A 146 -14.09 7.39 -13.10
C ARG A 146 -13.55 6.01 -12.75
N ILE A 147 -13.87 5.47 -11.57
CA ILE A 147 -13.47 4.11 -11.17
C ILE A 147 -14.08 3.09 -12.14
N GLY A 148 -15.39 3.18 -12.42
CA GLY A 148 -16.07 2.29 -13.35
C GLY A 148 -15.48 2.32 -14.76
N GLN A 149 -15.04 3.49 -15.23
CA GLN A 149 -14.38 3.65 -16.52
C GLN A 149 -12.94 3.10 -16.53
N ALA A 150 -12.22 3.20 -15.41
CA ALA A 150 -10.84 2.77 -15.32
C ALA A 150 -10.68 1.26 -15.08
N ALA A 151 -11.64 0.62 -14.42
CA ALA A 151 -11.53 -0.79 -14.02
C ALA A 151 -11.15 -1.74 -15.18
N PRO A 152 -11.69 -1.62 -16.41
CA PRO A 152 -11.35 -2.51 -17.51
C PRO A 152 -9.91 -2.39 -18.05
N TYR A 153 -9.16 -1.39 -17.64
CA TYR A 153 -7.78 -1.18 -18.11
C TYR A 153 -6.76 -2.06 -17.39
N PHE A 154 -7.10 -2.58 -16.21
CA PHE A 154 -6.17 -3.28 -15.31
C PHE A 154 -6.66 -4.67 -14.95
N GLU A 155 -5.73 -5.57 -14.67
CA GLU A 155 -6.06 -6.90 -14.12
C GLU A 155 -6.69 -6.76 -12.74
N SER A 156 -6.16 -5.82 -11.93
CA SER A 156 -6.74 -5.43 -10.64
C SER A 156 -6.79 -3.91 -10.50
N LEU A 157 -7.98 -3.35 -10.28
CA LEU A 157 -8.17 -1.99 -9.80
C LEU A 157 -8.60 -2.06 -8.34
N ASN A 158 -7.75 -1.57 -7.45
CA ASN A 158 -8.04 -1.44 -6.03
C ASN A 158 -8.54 -0.03 -5.72
N VAL A 159 -9.50 0.07 -4.79
CA VAL A 159 -10.00 1.34 -4.27
C VAL A 159 -9.67 1.42 -2.78
N ASP A 160 -8.82 2.40 -2.42
CA ASP A 160 -8.45 2.65 -1.03
C ASP A 160 -9.47 3.55 -0.36
N MET A 161 -10.08 3.03 0.70
CA MET A 161 -11.06 3.70 1.53
C MET A 161 -10.52 3.87 2.95
N ILE A 162 -10.94 4.92 3.62
CA ILE A 162 -10.63 5.13 5.03
C ILE A 162 -11.93 5.17 5.81
N PHE A 163 -12.00 4.41 6.89
CA PHE A 163 -13.12 4.48 7.83
C PHE A 163 -12.70 5.06 9.18
N ASN A 164 -13.70 5.33 10.03
CA ASN A 164 -13.52 5.90 11.35
C ASN A 164 -13.01 7.36 11.35
N PHE A 165 -13.37 8.18 10.33
CA PHE A 165 -13.22 9.63 10.50
C PHE A 165 -14.08 10.12 11.67
N PRO A 166 -13.61 11.06 12.49
CA PRO A 166 -14.36 11.56 13.65
C PRO A 166 -15.80 11.98 13.32
N THR A 167 -16.01 12.61 12.17
CA THR A 167 -17.30 13.10 11.68
C THR A 167 -18.10 12.10 10.84
N GLN A 168 -17.51 10.95 10.49
CA GLN A 168 -18.18 9.92 9.71
C GLN A 168 -19.30 9.25 10.52
N THR A 169 -20.50 9.18 9.96
CA THR A 169 -21.63 8.46 10.51
C THR A 169 -21.71 7.03 9.97
N GLU A 170 -22.54 6.19 10.57
CA GLU A 170 -22.84 4.85 10.04
C GLU A 170 -23.45 4.92 8.64
N ASP A 171 -24.38 5.86 8.40
CA ASP A 171 -25.01 6.04 7.09
C ASP A 171 -23.98 6.38 5.99
N ILE A 172 -22.99 7.21 6.29
CA ILE A 172 -21.90 7.53 5.36
C ILE A 172 -21.08 6.27 5.07
N LEU A 173 -20.71 5.49 6.08
CA LEU A 173 -19.96 4.26 5.90
C LEU A 173 -20.73 3.23 5.07
N ILE A 174 -22.02 3.05 5.37
CA ILE A 174 -22.91 2.14 4.60
C ILE A 174 -22.97 2.59 3.14
N SER A 175 -23.19 3.87 2.87
CA SER A 175 -23.22 4.42 1.51
C SER A 175 -21.88 4.24 0.79
N ASP A 176 -20.74 4.40 1.46
CA ASP A 176 -19.42 4.13 0.89
C ASP A 176 -19.26 2.65 0.51
N CYS A 177 -19.68 1.72 1.37
CA CYS A 177 -19.64 0.28 1.10
C CYS A 177 -20.57 -0.11 -0.09
N GLU A 178 -21.78 0.45 -0.15
CA GLU A 178 -22.72 0.23 -1.26
C GLU A 178 -22.13 0.73 -2.59
N LYS A 179 -21.50 1.89 -2.60
CA LYS A 179 -20.84 2.42 -3.80
C LYS A 179 -19.65 1.54 -4.21
N ILE A 180 -18.85 1.05 -3.28
CA ILE A 180 -17.78 0.07 -3.56
C ILE A 180 -18.35 -1.20 -4.19
N ALA A 181 -19.48 -1.72 -3.69
CA ALA A 181 -20.12 -2.90 -4.28
C ALA A 181 -20.53 -2.67 -5.74
N LEU A 182 -20.85 -1.44 -6.14
CA LEU A 182 -21.37 -1.08 -7.45
C LEU A 182 -20.37 -0.46 -8.42
N CYS A 183 -19.26 0.11 -7.95
CA CYS A 183 -18.32 0.88 -8.80
C CYS A 183 -17.49 0.06 -9.79
N GLY A 184 -17.54 -1.28 -9.72
CA GLY A 184 -16.83 -2.17 -10.65
C GLY A 184 -15.35 -2.40 -10.31
N CYS A 185 -14.83 -1.91 -9.17
CA CYS A 185 -13.48 -2.22 -8.73
C CYS A 185 -13.30 -3.73 -8.50
N HIS A 186 -12.08 -4.22 -8.67
CA HIS A 186 -11.73 -5.63 -8.49
C HIS A 186 -11.35 -5.94 -7.04
N GLN A 187 -10.82 -4.95 -6.34
CA GLN A 187 -10.35 -5.03 -4.97
C GLN A 187 -10.68 -3.73 -4.24
N THR A 188 -10.88 -3.79 -2.94
CA THR A 188 -10.97 -2.61 -2.09
C THR A 188 -10.21 -2.82 -0.80
N THR A 189 -9.57 -1.75 -0.31
CA THR A 189 -8.89 -1.73 0.97
C THR A 189 -9.56 -0.70 1.87
N PHE A 190 -10.13 -1.13 3.01
CA PHE A 190 -10.71 -0.26 4.02
C PHE A 190 -9.79 -0.17 5.23
N SER A 191 -8.98 0.87 5.31
CA SER A 191 -8.09 1.12 6.44
C SER A 191 -8.76 2.02 7.49
N PRO A 192 -8.57 1.77 8.80
CA PRO A 192 -8.98 2.75 9.80
C PRO A 192 -8.14 4.02 9.67
N LEU A 193 -8.72 5.17 10.02
CA LEU A 193 -7.97 6.42 10.05
C LEU A 193 -6.81 6.30 11.05
N TYR A 194 -5.59 6.25 10.56
CA TYR A 194 -4.39 6.10 11.37
C TYR A 194 -3.84 7.45 11.84
N GLN A 195 -3.50 7.54 13.11
CA GLN A 195 -2.83 8.71 13.68
C GLN A 195 -1.40 8.37 14.09
N SER A 196 -0.42 9.00 13.44
CA SER A 196 0.96 8.97 13.93
C SER A 196 1.18 10.03 15.01
N HIS A 197 2.16 9.83 15.89
CA HIS A 197 2.53 10.85 16.87
C HIS A 197 2.85 12.21 16.24
N ALA A 198 3.41 12.22 15.02
CA ALA A 198 3.76 13.44 14.30
C ALA A 198 2.54 14.17 13.73
N THR A 199 1.47 13.47 13.39
CA THR A 199 0.29 14.03 12.71
C THR A 199 -0.91 14.25 13.66
N THR A 200 -0.96 13.59 14.81
CA THR A 200 -2.09 13.59 15.74
C THR A 200 -2.63 14.98 16.03
N ARG A 201 -1.78 15.92 16.45
CA ARG A 201 -2.22 17.27 16.82
C ARG A 201 -2.87 18.02 15.65
N LYS A 202 -2.30 17.90 14.44
CA LYS A 202 -2.84 18.55 13.24
C LYS A 202 -4.14 17.88 12.79
N MET A 203 -4.18 16.57 12.85
CA MET A 203 -5.38 15.79 12.51
C MET A 203 -6.54 16.11 13.44
N GLU A 204 -6.32 16.13 14.78
CA GLU A 204 -7.36 16.48 15.76
C GLU A 204 -7.91 17.89 15.55
N GLN A 205 -7.07 18.83 15.12
CA GLN A 205 -7.50 20.20 14.82
C GLN A 205 -8.41 20.29 13.59
N VAL A 206 -8.15 19.47 12.57
CA VAL A 206 -8.85 19.52 11.27
C VAL A 206 -10.03 18.55 11.22
N LEU A 207 -9.84 17.33 11.72
CA LEU A 207 -10.79 16.22 11.60
C LEU A 207 -11.52 15.88 12.90
N GLY A 208 -10.99 16.29 14.05
CA GLY A 208 -11.51 15.95 15.36
C GLY A 208 -10.78 14.77 16.02
N LYS A 209 -11.22 14.40 17.22
CA LYS A 209 -10.64 13.29 17.99
C LYS A 209 -11.17 11.93 17.54
N MET A 210 -10.28 10.95 17.53
CA MET A 210 -10.60 9.56 17.20
C MET A 210 -11.45 8.90 18.29
N ASP A 211 -12.37 8.04 17.86
CA ASP A 211 -13.18 7.16 18.68
C ASP A 211 -12.89 5.69 18.31
N TYR A 212 -12.15 4.99 19.17
CA TYR A 212 -11.76 3.59 18.94
C TYR A 212 -12.90 2.59 19.19
N ASP A 213 -13.91 2.95 19.98
CA ASP A 213 -15.11 2.11 20.15
C ASP A 213 -15.96 2.13 18.87
N LYS A 214 -16.01 3.29 18.20
CA LYS A 214 -16.64 3.45 16.89
C LYS A 214 -15.91 2.63 15.82
N GLU A 215 -14.58 2.56 15.86
CA GLU A 215 -13.77 1.80 14.90
C GLU A 215 -14.18 0.33 14.82
N ARG A 216 -14.32 -0.34 15.98
CA ARG A 216 -14.75 -1.74 16.02
C ARG A 216 -16.15 -1.92 15.41
N ARG A 217 -17.09 -1.04 15.75
CA ARG A 217 -18.46 -1.09 15.24
C ARG A 217 -18.48 -0.88 13.72
N PHE A 218 -17.74 0.08 13.24
CA PHE A 218 -17.61 0.37 11.81
C PHE A 218 -16.99 -0.79 11.03
N TYR A 219 -15.98 -1.42 11.61
CA TYR A 219 -15.37 -2.61 10.98
C TYR A 219 -16.39 -3.76 10.82
N HIS A 220 -17.23 -4.00 11.82
CA HIS A 220 -18.29 -5.01 11.70
C HIS A 220 -19.31 -4.67 10.62
N ILE A 221 -19.73 -3.41 10.51
CA ILE A 221 -20.66 -2.96 9.48
C ILE A 221 -20.08 -3.18 8.07
N LEU A 222 -18.87 -2.71 7.83
CA LEU A 222 -18.24 -2.87 6.51
C LEU A 222 -18.01 -4.33 6.13
N ASP A 223 -17.60 -5.17 7.09
CA ASP A 223 -17.38 -6.59 6.87
C ASP A 223 -18.69 -7.33 6.55
N GLU A 224 -19.78 -7.00 7.25
CA GLU A 224 -21.10 -7.58 6.98
C GLU A 224 -21.63 -7.18 5.61
N ILE A 225 -21.44 -5.93 5.18
CA ILE A 225 -21.92 -5.45 3.88
C ILE A 225 -21.08 -6.01 2.73
N LEU A 226 -19.75 -6.04 2.86
CA LEU A 226 -18.87 -6.44 1.77
C LEU A 226 -18.73 -7.96 1.64
N ALA A 227 -18.54 -8.65 2.77
CA ALA A 227 -18.20 -10.07 2.79
C ALA A 227 -19.20 -10.95 3.58
N GLY A 228 -20.28 -10.37 4.09
CA GLY A 228 -21.32 -11.10 4.83
C GLY A 228 -22.46 -11.62 3.95
N GLY A 229 -23.38 -12.37 4.58
CA GLY A 229 -24.57 -12.91 3.93
C GLY A 229 -24.34 -14.17 3.08
N GLU A 230 -25.40 -14.62 2.40
CA GLU A 230 -25.35 -15.84 1.56
C GLU A 230 -24.69 -15.60 0.19
N ASN A 231 -24.71 -14.35 -0.32
CA ASN A 231 -24.16 -13.97 -1.61
C ASN A 231 -23.31 -12.69 -1.47
N PRO A 232 -22.12 -12.77 -0.87
CA PRO A 232 -21.27 -11.60 -0.67
C PRO A 232 -20.73 -11.06 -2.00
N PHE A 233 -20.51 -9.75 -2.07
CA PHE A 233 -19.84 -9.12 -3.21
C PHE A 233 -18.35 -9.37 -3.25
N PHE A 234 -17.75 -9.53 -2.06
CA PHE A 234 -16.31 -9.68 -1.89
C PHE A 234 -16.00 -10.83 -0.92
N GLU A 235 -14.79 -11.36 -1.02
CA GLU A 235 -14.19 -12.17 0.03
C GLU A 235 -13.13 -11.37 0.78
N ARG A 236 -12.99 -11.59 2.07
CA ARG A 236 -11.93 -10.98 2.87
C ARG A 236 -10.60 -11.65 2.55
N ARG A 237 -9.64 -10.87 2.07
CA ARG A 237 -8.29 -11.35 1.71
C ARG A 237 -7.30 -11.11 2.84
N THR A 238 -7.29 -9.91 3.40
CA THR A 238 -6.51 -9.53 4.57
C THR A 238 -7.42 -8.89 5.62
N LEU A 239 -6.85 -8.39 6.70
CA LEU A 239 -7.62 -7.66 7.72
C LEU A 239 -8.42 -6.49 7.13
N TRP A 240 -7.89 -5.82 6.10
CA TRP A 240 -8.50 -4.62 5.52
C TRP A 240 -8.79 -4.72 4.02
N THR A 241 -8.30 -5.75 3.34
CA THR A 241 -8.45 -5.90 1.88
C THR A 241 -9.51 -6.94 1.56
N PHE A 242 -10.36 -6.60 0.59
CA PHE A 242 -11.46 -7.42 0.12
C PHE A 242 -11.36 -7.58 -1.40
N ASN A 243 -11.37 -8.82 -1.89
CA ASN A 243 -11.34 -9.14 -3.31
C ASN A 243 -12.75 -9.42 -3.82
N ARG A 244 -13.10 -8.82 -4.96
CA ARG A 244 -14.40 -9.04 -5.58
C ARG A 244 -14.53 -10.49 -6.08
N LEU A 245 -15.64 -11.11 -5.76
CA LEU A 245 -16.03 -12.40 -6.29
C LEU A 245 -16.59 -12.23 -7.72
N ASP A 246 -16.58 -13.30 -8.52
CA ASP A 246 -17.21 -13.33 -9.84
C ASP A 246 -18.75 -13.44 -9.75
N GLU A 247 -19.41 -13.56 -10.90
CA GLU A 247 -20.88 -13.69 -10.99
C GLU A 247 -21.41 -14.98 -10.34
N ASN A 248 -20.55 -15.97 -10.12
CA ASN A 248 -20.88 -17.23 -9.46
C ASN A 248 -20.47 -17.23 -7.97
N HIS A 249 -20.07 -16.09 -7.43
CA HIS A 249 -19.49 -15.91 -6.09
C HIS A 249 -18.22 -16.75 -5.85
N GLU A 250 -17.45 -17.00 -6.93
CA GLU A 250 -16.17 -17.69 -6.89
C GLU A 250 -15.00 -16.70 -6.99
N ARG A 251 -13.83 -17.14 -6.49
CA ARG A 251 -12.60 -16.37 -6.60
C ARG A 251 -12.18 -16.18 -8.04
N LYS A 252 -11.90 -14.96 -8.43
CA LYS A 252 -11.15 -14.69 -9.66
C LYS A 252 -9.71 -15.12 -9.47
N GLN A 253 -9.25 -16.08 -10.26
CA GLN A 253 -7.91 -16.72 -10.13
C GLN A 253 -6.70 -15.78 -10.31
N HIS A 254 -6.91 -14.50 -10.71
CA HIS A 254 -5.85 -13.58 -11.09
C HIS A 254 -5.64 -12.40 -10.11
N LEU A 255 -6.31 -12.40 -8.95
CA LEU A 255 -6.19 -11.32 -7.97
C LEU A 255 -5.31 -11.73 -6.78
N GLU A 256 -4.16 -12.35 -7.04
CA GLU A 256 -3.24 -12.77 -5.98
C GLU A 256 -2.35 -11.64 -5.47
N VAL A 257 -2.37 -10.49 -6.15
CA VAL A 257 -1.52 -9.35 -5.81
C VAL A 257 -2.18 -8.50 -4.75
N ASP A 258 -1.69 -8.60 -3.56
CA ASP A 258 -2.07 -7.75 -2.44
C ASP A 258 -1.16 -6.52 -2.34
N GLU A 259 -1.71 -5.44 -1.76
CA GLU A 259 -1.01 -4.19 -1.51
C GLU A 259 0.23 -4.37 -0.62
N TYR A 260 0.21 -5.40 0.22
CA TYR A 260 1.30 -5.77 1.11
C TYR A 260 1.74 -7.18 0.79
N ALA A 261 3.05 -7.38 0.70
CA ALA A 261 3.64 -8.71 0.70
C ALA A 261 3.19 -9.45 1.96
N VAL A 262 2.14 -10.23 1.82
CA VAL A 262 1.50 -10.99 2.91
C VAL A 262 2.33 -12.23 3.24
N SER A 263 3.15 -12.66 2.29
CA SER A 263 4.29 -13.52 2.53
C SER A 263 5.43 -12.65 3.06
N TYR A 264 6.14 -13.14 4.04
CA TYR A 264 7.36 -12.53 4.59
C TYR A 264 8.44 -12.44 3.49
N GLU A 265 8.19 -11.59 2.53
CA GLU A 265 9.07 -11.35 1.40
C GLU A 265 10.06 -10.24 1.70
N GLU A 266 11.27 -10.41 1.22
CA GLU A 266 12.27 -9.39 1.30
C GLU A 266 11.99 -8.31 0.27
N CYS A 267 12.07 -7.07 0.73
CA CYS A 267 11.76 -5.90 -0.04
C CYS A 267 12.98 -4.97 -0.09
N VAL A 268 13.40 -4.60 -1.29
CA VAL A 268 14.42 -3.57 -1.51
C VAL A 268 13.73 -2.27 -1.89
N GLY A 269 13.89 -1.25 -1.04
CA GLY A 269 13.31 0.07 -1.26
C GLY A 269 14.31 1.04 -1.89
N ILE A 270 13.90 1.72 -2.96
CA ILE A 270 14.62 2.85 -3.56
C ILE A 270 13.81 4.13 -3.44
N GLY A 271 14.50 5.26 -3.49
CA GLY A 271 13.89 6.57 -3.31
C GLY A 271 14.03 7.13 -1.89
N SER A 272 13.78 8.44 -1.75
CA SER A 272 13.89 9.16 -0.48
C SER A 272 12.87 8.66 0.55
N GLY A 273 13.33 8.21 1.71
CA GLY A 273 12.49 7.71 2.79
C GLY A 273 11.97 6.27 2.58
N SER A 274 12.44 5.57 1.57
CA SER A 274 12.13 4.14 1.39
C SER A 274 12.80 3.28 2.47
N ILE A 275 12.20 2.12 2.71
CA ILE A 275 12.70 1.11 3.65
C ILE A 275 13.02 -0.17 2.88
N THR A 276 14.18 -0.73 3.16
CA THR A 276 14.60 -2.05 2.68
C THR A 276 14.59 -3.03 3.84
N HIS A 277 13.98 -4.19 3.68
CA HIS A 277 14.01 -5.30 4.63
C HIS A 277 14.70 -6.50 4.00
N LEU A 278 15.85 -6.88 4.52
CA LEU A 278 16.65 -8.02 4.06
C LEU A 278 17.10 -8.85 5.28
N GLY A 279 16.62 -10.07 5.37
CA GLY A 279 16.89 -10.97 6.50
C GLY A 279 16.44 -10.37 7.83
N ASP A 280 17.39 -10.15 8.73
CA ASP A 280 17.16 -9.51 10.03
C ASP A 280 17.48 -8.01 10.03
N ASN A 281 17.69 -7.39 8.86
CA ASN A 281 18.12 -6.02 8.74
C ASN A 281 17.05 -5.13 8.11
N LEU A 282 16.89 -3.93 8.69
CA LEU A 282 16.16 -2.82 8.08
C LEU A 282 17.14 -1.72 7.70
N PHE A 283 17.04 -1.25 6.47
CA PHE A 283 17.78 -0.10 5.96
C PHE A 283 16.79 0.99 5.61
N VAL A 284 17.14 2.24 5.86
CA VAL A 284 16.28 3.38 5.59
C VAL A 284 17.06 4.41 4.78
N ASN A 285 16.51 4.82 3.64
CA ASN A 285 17.07 5.90 2.83
C ASN A 285 16.77 7.27 3.46
N THR A 286 17.59 8.26 3.16
CA THR A 286 17.39 9.63 3.66
C THR A 286 16.03 10.18 3.26
N PHE A 287 15.38 10.90 4.18
CA PHE A 287 14.12 11.60 3.93
C PHE A 287 14.31 12.97 3.25
N ASN A 288 15.54 13.41 3.08
CA ASN A 288 15.85 14.68 2.43
C ASN A 288 16.05 14.46 0.92
N LEU A 289 15.21 15.10 0.09
CA LEU A 289 15.26 14.93 -1.38
C LEU A 289 16.56 15.43 -2.01
N GLU A 290 17.14 16.50 -1.50
CA GLU A 290 18.37 17.09 -2.06
C GLU A 290 19.56 16.18 -1.75
N GLU A 291 19.70 15.77 -0.49
CA GLU A 291 20.72 14.82 -0.03
C GLU A 291 20.61 13.49 -0.78
N TYR A 292 19.37 12.97 -0.96
CA TYR A 292 19.12 11.78 -1.75
C TYR A 292 19.69 11.89 -3.15
N GLY A 293 19.34 12.97 -3.87
CA GLY A 293 19.82 13.20 -5.23
C GLY A 293 21.34 13.40 -5.32
N GLU A 294 21.95 14.07 -4.34
CA GLU A 294 23.40 14.26 -4.28
C GLU A 294 24.15 12.94 -4.09
N LEU A 295 23.72 12.12 -3.13
CA LEU A 295 24.34 10.82 -2.85
C LEU A 295 24.25 9.88 -4.05
N VAL A 296 23.07 9.75 -4.64
CA VAL A 296 22.86 8.87 -5.81
C VAL A 296 23.68 9.34 -7.02
N ARG A 297 23.71 10.64 -7.32
CA ARG A 297 24.55 11.19 -8.41
C ARG A 297 26.05 10.97 -8.17
N ALA A 298 26.48 10.90 -6.93
CA ALA A 298 27.86 10.55 -6.57
C ALA A 298 28.13 9.03 -6.63
N GLY A 299 27.15 8.19 -6.98
CA GLY A 299 27.28 6.74 -6.96
C GLY A 299 27.26 6.13 -5.56
N ALA A 300 26.79 6.88 -4.56
CA ALA A 300 26.69 6.42 -3.19
C ALA A 300 25.26 5.99 -2.85
N THR A 301 25.14 4.95 -2.03
CA THR A 301 23.84 4.50 -1.51
C THR A 301 23.26 5.57 -0.56
N PRO A 302 22.01 6.02 -0.76
CA PRO A 302 21.43 7.14 -0.01
C PRO A 302 20.90 6.74 1.38
N LEU A 303 21.62 5.87 2.09
CA LEU A 303 21.21 5.32 3.38
C LEU A 303 21.35 6.37 4.50
N LEU A 304 20.27 6.60 5.23
CA LEU A 304 20.22 7.32 6.49
C LEU A 304 20.73 6.44 7.64
N GLY A 305 20.37 5.15 7.63
CA GLY A 305 20.73 4.22 8.69
C GLY A 305 20.33 2.77 8.43
N LYS A 306 20.86 1.93 9.31
CA LYS A 306 20.58 0.50 9.38
C LYS A 306 20.21 0.13 10.80
N THR A 307 19.27 -0.79 10.96
CA THR A 307 18.98 -1.44 12.25
C THR A 307 18.91 -2.95 12.08
N ASP A 308 19.49 -3.68 13.03
CA ASP A 308 19.38 -5.13 13.10
C ASP A 308 18.16 -5.47 13.98
N LEU A 309 17.27 -6.33 13.51
CA LEU A 309 16.13 -6.81 14.28
C LEU A 309 16.56 -7.97 15.19
N PRO A 310 16.45 -7.83 16.52
CA PRO A 310 16.65 -8.97 17.41
C PRO A 310 15.72 -10.11 17.01
N ARG A 311 16.22 -11.35 17.13
CA ARG A 311 15.47 -12.55 16.72
C ARG A 311 14.01 -12.57 17.21
N ARG A 312 13.74 -12.12 18.43
CA ARG A 312 12.38 -12.06 18.98
C ARG A 312 11.51 -11.03 18.26
N ASP A 313 12.07 -9.91 17.86
CA ASP A 313 11.32 -8.88 17.13
C ASP A 313 11.06 -9.32 15.69
N LEU A 314 11.98 -10.06 15.09
CA LEU A 314 11.78 -10.71 13.80
C LEU A 314 10.65 -11.76 13.85
N MET A 315 10.61 -12.59 14.92
CA MET A 315 9.50 -13.52 15.18
C MET A 315 8.15 -12.78 15.29
N ARG A 316 8.11 -11.64 16.01
CA ARG A 316 6.91 -10.81 16.16
C ARG A 316 6.51 -10.19 14.83
N TYR A 317 7.47 -9.69 14.08
CA TYR A 317 7.22 -9.08 12.76
C TYR A 317 6.57 -10.09 11.82
N LYS A 318 7.16 -11.28 11.65
CA LYS A 318 6.57 -12.36 10.85
C LYS A 318 5.20 -12.79 11.35
N PHE A 319 5.05 -12.93 12.67
CA PHE A 319 3.78 -13.29 13.29
C PHE A 319 2.68 -12.25 12.97
N LEU A 320 2.98 -10.96 13.10
CA LEU A 320 2.03 -9.89 12.81
C LEU A 320 1.67 -9.82 11.32
N LEU A 321 2.63 -9.98 10.40
CA LEU A 321 2.35 -10.00 8.97
C LEU A 321 1.42 -11.15 8.58
N GLN A 322 1.68 -12.35 9.09
CA GLN A 322 0.81 -13.50 8.83
C GLN A 322 -0.59 -13.33 9.46
N LEU A 323 -0.69 -12.75 10.66
CA LEU A 323 -2.00 -12.42 11.24
C LEU A 323 -2.76 -11.37 10.42
N TYR A 324 -2.03 -10.41 9.84
CA TYR A 324 -2.63 -9.43 8.94
C TYR A 324 -3.28 -10.10 7.72
N SER A 325 -2.66 -11.16 7.19
CA SER A 325 -3.22 -11.99 6.12
C SER A 325 -4.31 -12.97 6.57
N LEU A 326 -4.76 -12.87 7.82
CA LEU A 326 -5.77 -13.77 8.43
C LEU A 326 -5.37 -15.26 8.42
N ARG A 327 -4.12 -15.55 8.21
CA ARG A 327 -3.56 -16.90 8.19
C ARG A 327 -2.24 -16.91 8.96
N PHE A 328 -2.00 -17.98 9.70
CA PHE A 328 -0.75 -18.20 10.38
C PHE A 328 -0.27 -19.65 10.18
N ASP A 329 0.85 -19.81 9.48
CA ASP A 329 1.47 -21.11 9.26
C ASP A 329 2.51 -21.40 10.35
N LYS A 330 2.14 -22.28 11.30
CA LYS A 330 3.02 -22.69 12.40
C LYS A 330 4.22 -23.50 11.93
N HIS A 331 4.09 -24.28 10.86
CA HIS A 331 5.18 -25.10 10.32
C HIS A 331 6.22 -24.21 9.62
N GLU A 332 5.75 -23.21 8.89
CA GLU A 332 6.63 -22.21 8.29
C GLU A 332 7.39 -21.44 9.36
N PHE A 333 6.71 -20.98 10.40
CA PHE A 333 7.35 -20.29 11.53
C PHE A 333 8.40 -21.17 12.22
N GLU A 334 8.08 -22.46 12.48
CA GLU A 334 9.03 -23.39 13.11
C GLU A 334 10.23 -23.71 12.21
N ARG A 335 10.03 -23.81 10.90
CA ARG A 335 11.11 -23.97 9.92
C ARG A 335 12.07 -22.79 9.93
N ASP A 336 11.55 -21.56 9.97
CA ASP A 336 12.37 -20.35 9.86
C ASP A 336 13.08 -20.00 11.17
N PHE A 337 12.44 -20.29 12.30
CA PHE A 337 12.98 -19.95 13.61
C PHE A 337 13.49 -21.13 14.43
N GLY A 338 13.33 -22.37 13.97
CA GLY A 338 13.77 -23.57 14.70
C GLY A 338 13.08 -23.77 16.06
N VAL A 339 11.95 -23.09 16.30
CA VAL A 339 11.16 -23.20 17.53
C VAL A 339 9.68 -22.98 17.20
N SER A 340 8.78 -23.69 17.89
CA SER A 340 7.34 -23.47 17.71
C SER A 340 6.94 -22.06 18.15
N VAL A 341 5.89 -21.50 17.56
CA VAL A 341 5.38 -20.16 17.90
C VAL A 341 5.00 -20.04 19.37
N GLU A 342 4.47 -21.10 19.97
CA GLU A 342 4.10 -21.16 21.39
C GLU A 342 5.30 -21.00 22.33
N ARG A 343 6.48 -21.44 21.89
CA ARG A 343 7.75 -21.28 22.65
C ARG A 343 8.45 -19.97 22.32
N GLY A 344 8.42 -19.54 21.04
CA GLY A 344 9.05 -18.31 20.58
C GLY A 344 8.33 -17.04 21.08
N LEU A 345 7.00 -17.08 21.09
CA LEU A 345 6.10 -15.95 21.40
C LEU A 345 5.01 -16.35 22.43
N PRO A 346 5.38 -16.84 23.64
CA PRO A 346 4.41 -17.40 24.59
C PRO A 346 3.40 -16.38 25.10
N VAL A 347 3.78 -15.12 25.28
CA VAL A 347 2.91 -14.05 25.78
C VAL A 347 1.93 -13.64 24.69
N GLU A 348 2.41 -13.42 23.49
CA GLU A 348 1.64 -13.07 22.32
C GLU A 348 0.59 -14.14 22.00
N MET A 349 1.00 -15.42 22.02
CA MET A 349 0.09 -16.55 21.81
C MET A 349 -0.96 -16.70 22.91
N ALA A 350 -0.59 -16.50 24.18
CA ALA A 350 -1.55 -16.50 25.29
C ALA A 350 -2.57 -15.38 25.16
N PHE A 351 -2.13 -14.17 24.79
CA PHE A 351 -3.01 -13.03 24.54
C PHE A 351 -4.00 -13.31 23.42
N MET A 352 -3.51 -13.80 22.27
CA MET A 352 -4.36 -14.10 21.11
C MET A 352 -5.42 -15.16 21.41
N ARG A 353 -5.04 -16.24 22.11
CA ARG A 353 -6.00 -17.27 22.55
C ARG A 353 -7.04 -16.74 23.52
N ALA A 354 -6.63 -15.93 24.50
CA ALA A 354 -7.55 -15.32 25.47
C ALA A 354 -8.59 -14.40 24.82
N ASN A 355 -8.26 -13.84 23.64
CA ASN A 355 -9.14 -12.99 22.87
C ASN A 355 -9.87 -13.69 21.70
N GLY A 356 -9.78 -15.04 21.62
CA GLY A 356 -10.50 -15.81 20.61
C GLY A 356 -10.00 -15.62 19.17
N ALA A 357 -8.74 -15.23 19.00
CA ALA A 357 -8.18 -14.90 17.68
C ALA A 357 -7.97 -16.13 16.78
N PHE A 358 -7.96 -17.34 17.33
CA PHE A 358 -7.80 -18.57 16.55
C PHE A 358 -9.07 -19.41 16.67
N ALA A 359 -9.60 -19.86 15.51
CA ALA A 359 -10.59 -20.92 15.50
C ALA A 359 -9.98 -22.19 16.12
N THR A 360 -10.72 -22.85 16.98
CA THR A 360 -10.34 -24.12 17.62
C THR A 360 -10.48 -25.28 16.64
#